data_40222fcf5cecaef9d453972ad50bdb73
#
_entry.id   40222fcf5cecaef9d453972ad50bdb73
#
_cell.length_a   1.000
_cell.length_b   1.000
_cell.length_c   1.000
_cell.angle_alpha   90.00
_cell.angle_beta   90.00
_cell.angle_gamma   90.00
#
_symmetry.space_group_name_H-M   'P 1'
#
loop_
_entity.id
_entity.type
_entity.pdbx_description
1 polymer ?
#
loop_
_entity_poly.entity_id
_entity_poly.type
_entity_poly.pdbx_seq_one_letter_code
_entity_poly.pdbx_strand_id
1 'polypeptide(L)'
;YGGTVAIDGNELSQVVLNIKTTKDDGTVDGSGIKISALEVNYTPSDDLYIPLGGRLSPIAKIIEEESGNLFLNGFDFDFRNLVNDDVTEEIALKSGDKKKYRLEFTNLNKQKYSLDILSCTTSVCSNISLGKLSGSTFYDLVVNESEAIDVNDYFVLSKEKYSHIMRLTKIDTTNSRVTLKDEAIGGKTYYVDYDTTNLADFGLDGFIYKINISSSSIYADVNGDSAFNGAGAQDLYTYYKAYLTLSPAENGFNITTEYHDGNERDSISVGVGWDSINSELDINDSLSLGYLYGFDAGTLQIGDDKIEEGYTRYGLYAKWDDNISQGTFSWVYPQRQIFAETYVVGANKKGERITTETISLLGKNISLFDSEVADKTSSNFILVGGPCVNKLAAELMGNPSPCDRNFTAGQAVIKLYENVFGGTNSALVIAGHSAEDTKNAALVLRDYSNYVLKGQEVLVVSEDGKTKVITS
;
A
#
# COMPACT_ATOMS: atom_id res chain seq x y z
N TYR A 1 -29.98 -27.20 15.35
CA TYR A 1 -29.67 -28.47 16.00
C TYR A 1 -28.20 -28.79 15.71
N GLY A 2 -27.36 -28.83 16.76
CA GLY A 2 -25.97 -29.29 16.66
C GLY A 2 -25.94 -30.82 16.84
N GLY A 3 -25.25 -31.50 15.96
CA GLY A 3 -24.98 -32.93 16.04
C GLY A 3 -23.52 -33.21 15.78
N THR A 4 -22.99 -34.30 16.34
CA THR A 4 -21.66 -34.79 16.00
C THR A 4 -21.67 -35.33 14.57
N VAL A 5 -20.60 -35.07 13.84
CA VAL A 5 -20.40 -35.60 12.48
C VAL A 5 -19.41 -36.74 12.57
N ALA A 6 -19.79 -37.92 12.07
CA ALA A 6 -18.90 -39.07 11.94
C ALA A 6 -18.68 -39.39 10.45
N ILE A 7 -17.41 -39.58 10.06
CA ILE A 7 -17.04 -40.06 8.72
C ILE A 7 -16.33 -41.39 8.88
N ASP A 8 -16.82 -42.42 8.20
CA ASP A 8 -16.31 -43.78 8.27
C ASP A 8 -16.23 -44.34 9.70
N GLY A 9 -17.15 -43.89 10.58
CA GLY A 9 -17.24 -44.35 11.98
C GLY A 9 -16.39 -43.57 12.98
N ASN A 10 -15.61 -42.60 12.54
CA ASN A 10 -14.83 -41.71 13.42
C ASN A 10 -15.61 -40.41 13.70
N GLU A 11 -15.86 -40.13 14.97
CA GLU A 11 -16.46 -38.86 15.40
C GLU A 11 -15.43 -37.72 15.25
N LEU A 12 -15.86 -36.65 14.59
CA LEU A 12 -15.06 -35.45 14.43
C LEU A 12 -15.46 -34.44 15.51
N SER A 13 -14.69 -34.32 16.56
CA SER A 13 -14.99 -33.51 17.74
C SER A 13 -15.06 -32.01 17.47
N GLN A 14 -14.47 -31.52 16.34
CA GLN A 14 -14.35 -30.12 15.99
C GLN A 14 -15.27 -29.72 14.84
N VAL A 15 -16.18 -30.58 14.43
CA VAL A 15 -17.11 -30.35 13.34
C VAL A 15 -18.52 -30.14 13.88
N VAL A 16 -19.11 -28.99 13.53
CA VAL A 16 -20.49 -28.67 13.86
C VAL A 16 -21.31 -28.66 12.56
N LEU A 17 -22.36 -29.50 12.56
CA LEU A 17 -23.36 -29.49 11.49
C LEU A 17 -24.50 -28.56 11.83
N ASN A 18 -24.65 -27.47 11.08
CA ASN A 18 -25.76 -26.54 11.18
C ASN A 18 -26.79 -26.82 10.06
N ILE A 19 -28.01 -27.14 10.45
CA ILE A 19 -29.13 -27.32 9.52
C ILE A 19 -29.94 -26.02 9.52
N LYS A 20 -29.91 -25.26 8.46
CA LYS A 20 -30.76 -24.09 8.27
C LYS A 20 -32.08 -24.52 7.60
N THR A 21 -33.19 -24.11 8.19
CA THR A 21 -34.52 -24.44 7.68
C THR A 21 -35.31 -23.16 7.40
N THR A 22 -36.13 -23.19 6.36
CA THR A 22 -37.14 -22.13 6.09
C THR A 22 -38.53 -22.72 6.17
N LYS A 23 -39.50 -21.95 6.70
CA LYS A 23 -40.93 -22.27 6.63
C LYS A 23 -41.45 -21.91 5.25
N ASP A 24 -42.29 -22.78 4.67
CA ASP A 24 -42.73 -22.63 3.31
C ASP A 24 -43.94 -21.68 3.16
N ASP A 25 -44.72 -21.35 4.22
CA ASP A 25 -45.94 -20.56 4.07
C ASP A 25 -46.45 -19.78 5.29
N GLY A 26 -45.65 -19.70 6.36
CA GLY A 26 -46.05 -18.96 7.57
C GLY A 26 -47.11 -19.66 8.44
N THR A 27 -47.51 -20.91 8.18
CA THR A 27 -48.42 -21.67 9.03
C THR A 27 -47.67 -22.51 10.07
N VAL A 28 -48.29 -22.69 11.26
CA VAL A 28 -47.64 -23.19 12.47
C VAL A 28 -47.78 -24.71 12.65
N ASP A 29 -48.19 -25.44 11.66
CA ASP A 29 -48.55 -26.87 11.82
C ASP A 29 -47.41 -27.89 11.57
N GLY A 30 -46.22 -27.45 11.34
CA GLY A 30 -45.04 -28.32 11.27
C GLY A 30 -44.86 -29.12 9.99
N SER A 31 -45.76 -28.99 9.02
CA SER A 31 -45.75 -29.78 7.80
C SER A 31 -45.16 -29.06 6.58
N GLY A 32 -44.18 -28.22 6.77
CA GLY A 32 -43.60 -27.44 5.67
C GLY A 32 -42.20 -26.91 5.95
N ILE A 33 -41.40 -27.68 6.69
CA ILE A 33 -40.01 -27.30 6.93
C ILE A 33 -39.15 -27.77 5.76
N LYS A 34 -38.61 -26.81 4.97
CA LYS A 34 -37.58 -27.08 3.97
C LYS A 34 -36.20 -26.84 4.55
N ILE A 35 -35.28 -27.73 4.32
CA ILE A 35 -33.86 -27.49 4.59
C ILE A 35 -33.39 -26.50 3.51
N SER A 36 -32.99 -25.31 3.92
CA SER A 36 -32.47 -24.26 3.04
C SER A 36 -30.95 -24.35 2.86
N ALA A 37 -30.24 -24.82 3.87
CA ALA A 37 -28.81 -25.07 3.81
C ALA A 37 -28.37 -26.11 4.84
N LEU A 38 -27.33 -26.85 4.50
CA LEU A 38 -26.51 -27.65 5.41
C LEU A 38 -25.14 -26.99 5.47
N GLU A 39 -24.75 -26.56 6.65
CA GLU A 39 -23.44 -25.98 6.89
C GLU A 39 -22.65 -26.94 7.78
N VAL A 40 -21.46 -27.30 7.31
CA VAL A 40 -20.48 -28.07 8.08
C VAL A 40 -19.38 -27.09 8.45
N ASN A 41 -19.31 -26.72 9.71
CA ASN A 41 -18.28 -25.84 10.24
C ASN A 41 -17.22 -26.68 10.92
N TYR A 42 -16.01 -26.60 10.46
CA TYR A 42 -14.83 -27.16 11.08
C TYR A 42 -14.00 -26.05 11.68
N THR A 43 -13.65 -26.17 12.96
CA THR A 43 -12.75 -25.25 13.65
C THR A 43 -11.54 -26.05 14.13
N PRO A 44 -10.36 -25.89 13.51
CA PRO A 44 -9.15 -26.57 13.96
C PRO A 44 -8.77 -26.15 15.38
N SER A 45 -8.03 -27.02 16.10
CA SER A 45 -7.48 -26.70 17.43
C SER A 45 -6.42 -25.62 17.36
N ASP A 46 -5.69 -25.57 16.26
CA ASP A 46 -4.60 -24.66 15.99
C ASP A 46 -4.80 -23.95 14.66
N ASP A 47 -4.22 -22.77 14.50
CA ASP A 47 -4.26 -22.03 13.25
C ASP A 47 -3.53 -22.78 12.14
N LEU A 48 -4.15 -22.82 10.95
CA LEU A 48 -3.59 -23.50 9.79
C LEU A 48 -2.94 -22.48 8.84
N TYR A 49 -1.62 -22.56 8.71
CA TYR A 49 -0.87 -21.74 7.77
C TYR A 49 -0.62 -22.48 6.45
N ILE A 50 -1.11 -21.91 5.34
CA ILE A 50 -0.86 -22.43 4.00
C ILE A 50 0.22 -21.58 3.35
N PRO A 51 1.44 -22.11 3.15
CA PRO A 51 2.50 -21.34 2.48
C PRO A 51 2.14 -21.08 1.01
N LEU A 52 2.73 -20.05 0.46
CA LEU A 52 2.59 -19.69 -0.95
C LEU A 52 2.95 -20.90 -1.84
N GLY A 53 2.07 -21.26 -2.77
CA GLY A 53 2.18 -22.45 -3.61
C GLY A 53 1.81 -23.76 -2.90
N GLY A 54 1.33 -23.70 -1.66
CA GLY A 54 0.92 -24.83 -0.85
C GLY A 54 -0.56 -25.17 -0.95
N ARG A 55 -0.92 -26.29 -0.32
CA ARG A 55 -2.30 -26.75 -0.16
C ARG A 55 -2.62 -27.01 1.30
N LEU A 56 -3.92 -26.91 1.63
CA LEU A 56 -4.40 -27.12 3.00
C LEU A 56 -4.24 -28.58 3.47
N SER A 57 -4.55 -29.56 2.62
CA SER A 57 -4.60 -30.95 3.02
C SER A 57 -3.29 -31.56 3.60
N PRO A 58 -2.09 -31.21 3.10
CA PRO A 58 -0.85 -31.68 3.72
C PRO A 58 -0.63 -31.12 5.12
N ILE A 59 -1.06 -29.87 5.35
CA ILE A 59 -0.89 -29.15 6.61
C ILE A 59 -1.87 -29.67 7.66
N ALA A 60 -3.13 -29.81 7.30
CA ALA A 60 -4.14 -30.40 8.18
C ALA A 60 -3.77 -31.79 8.67
N LYS A 61 -3.10 -32.62 7.84
CA LYS A 61 -2.61 -33.94 8.23
C LYS A 61 -1.47 -33.90 9.24
N ILE A 62 -0.65 -32.88 9.24
CA ILE A 62 0.49 -32.73 10.17
C ILE A 62 -0.01 -32.30 11.53
N ILE A 63 -0.99 -31.40 11.58
CA ILE A 63 -1.48 -30.80 12.82
C ILE A 63 -2.56 -31.70 13.48
N GLU A 64 -3.40 -32.33 12.67
CA GLU A 64 -4.49 -33.16 13.18
C GLU A 64 -4.55 -34.53 12.43
N GLU A 65 -3.94 -35.56 13.00
CA GLU A 65 -3.85 -36.88 12.37
C GLU A 65 -5.22 -37.49 12.00
N GLU A 66 -6.29 -37.14 12.73
CA GLU A 66 -7.62 -37.72 12.52
C GLU A 66 -8.53 -36.86 11.63
N SER A 67 -8.44 -35.55 11.71
CA SER A 67 -9.31 -34.61 10.95
C SER A 67 -8.79 -34.27 9.56
N GLY A 68 -7.53 -34.55 9.28
CA GLY A 68 -6.96 -34.37 7.93
C GLY A 68 -7.69 -35.15 6.82
N ASN A 69 -8.52 -36.14 7.20
CA ASN A 69 -9.38 -36.87 6.26
C ASN A 69 -10.68 -36.14 5.89
N LEU A 70 -11.12 -35.12 6.64
CA LEU A 70 -12.38 -34.42 6.40
C LEU A 70 -12.38 -33.65 5.07
N PHE A 71 -11.27 -33.00 4.77
CA PHE A 71 -11.12 -32.20 3.55
C PHE A 71 -10.72 -33.02 2.32
N LEU A 72 -10.32 -34.28 2.50
CA LEU A 72 -9.58 -35.04 1.50
C LEU A 72 -10.42 -35.87 0.55
N ASN A 73 -11.70 -36.10 0.84
CA ASN A 73 -12.52 -36.98 -0.01
C ASN A 73 -13.20 -36.29 -1.19
N GLY A 74 -13.09 -34.98 -1.35
CA GLY A 74 -13.74 -34.31 -2.46
C GLY A 74 -13.04 -33.06 -2.98
N PHE A 75 -12.43 -32.25 -2.13
CA PHE A 75 -11.80 -30.99 -2.49
C PHE A 75 -10.65 -30.61 -1.56
N ASP A 76 -9.82 -29.67 -2.01
CA ASP A 76 -8.69 -29.10 -1.27
C ASP A 76 -8.62 -27.60 -1.56
N PHE A 77 -7.93 -26.86 -0.72
CA PHE A 77 -7.60 -25.45 -0.97
C PHE A 77 -6.16 -25.33 -1.45
N ASP A 78 -5.98 -24.65 -2.56
CA ASP A 78 -4.71 -24.42 -3.23
C ASP A 78 -4.42 -22.91 -3.20
N PHE A 79 -3.42 -22.48 -2.44
CA PHE A 79 -2.96 -21.08 -2.40
C PHE A 79 -1.83 -20.91 -3.40
N ARG A 80 -2.10 -20.29 -4.53
CA ARG A 80 -1.16 -20.25 -5.66
C ARG A 80 -0.27 -19.03 -5.68
N ASN A 81 -0.84 -17.86 -5.40
CA ASN A 81 -0.12 -16.61 -5.60
C ASN A 81 -0.71 -15.47 -4.77
N LEU A 82 0.07 -14.39 -4.64
CA LEU A 82 -0.40 -13.09 -4.21
C LEU A 82 -0.54 -12.18 -5.44
N VAL A 83 -1.60 -11.42 -5.51
CA VAL A 83 -1.86 -10.44 -6.57
C VAL A 83 -1.61 -9.05 -6.00
N ASN A 84 -0.88 -8.20 -6.73
CA ASN A 84 -0.46 -6.84 -6.38
C ASN A 84 0.63 -6.75 -5.28
N ASP A 85 1.43 -7.77 -5.07
CA ASP A 85 2.53 -7.78 -4.11
C ASP A 85 3.86 -7.23 -4.65
N ASP A 86 3.92 -6.91 -5.94
CA ASP A 86 5.14 -6.53 -6.67
C ASP A 86 5.57 -5.08 -6.48
N VAL A 87 4.68 -4.21 -6.03
CA VAL A 87 4.95 -2.78 -5.86
C VAL A 87 4.63 -2.35 -4.43
N THR A 88 5.69 -2.19 -3.64
CA THR A 88 5.60 -1.87 -2.22
C THR A 88 6.53 -0.72 -1.84
N GLU A 89 6.26 -0.10 -0.69
CA GLU A 89 7.17 0.81 0.00
C GLU A 89 7.49 0.26 1.38
N GLU A 90 8.66 0.60 1.89
CA GLU A 90 9.07 0.26 3.25
C GLU A 90 8.95 1.50 4.14
N ILE A 91 8.35 1.31 5.31
CA ILE A 91 8.27 2.26 6.40
C ILE A 91 8.89 1.57 7.60
N ALA A 92 9.74 2.25 8.36
CA ALA A 92 10.41 1.60 9.48
C ALA A 92 10.54 2.52 10.69
N LEU A 93 10.36 1.93 11.86
CA LEU A 93 10.71 2.50 13.15
C LEU A 93 11.94 1.78 13.65
N LYS A 94 13.06 2.48 13.70
CA LYS A 94 14.37 1.91 14.08
C LYS A 94 14.93 2.63 15.28
N SER A 95 15.71 1.93 16.08
CA SER A 95 16.50 2.56 17.12
C SER A 95 17.40 3.66 16.55
N GLY A 96 17.32 4.86 17.09
CA GLY A 96 18.25 5.95 16.79
C GLY A 96 19.47 5.94 17.70
N ASP A 97 19.24 5.63 18.96
CA ASP A 97 20.18 5.28 20.04
C ASP A 97 19.33 4.80 21.23
N LYS A 98 19.94 4.47 22.38
CA LYS A 98 19.20 3.98 23.56
C LYS A 98 18.05 4.86 24.05
N LYS A 99 17.95 6.10 23.58
CA LYS A 99 16.94 7.08 24.03
C LYS A 99 16.11 7.65 22.92
N LYS A 100 16.19 7.08 21.72
CA LYS A 100 15.52 7.61 20.53
C LYS A 100 15.07 6.52 19.61
N TYR A 101 13.92 6.78 19.01
CA TYR A 101 13.45 6.04 17.83
C TYR A 101 13.39 6.94 16.61
N ARG A 102 13.75 6.37 15.48
CA ARG A 102 13.83 7.01 14.18
C ARG A 102 12.76 6.45 13.27
N LEU A 103 11.94 7.33 12.70
CA LEU A 103 11.01 6.99 11.64
C LEU A 103 11.67 7.18 10.26
N GLU A 104 11.57 6.18 9.42
CA GLU A 104 11.99 6.20 8.03
C GLU A 104 10.80 5.97 7.12
N PHE A 105 10.54 6.89 6.20
CA PHE A 105 9.48 6.77 5.20
C PHE A 105 9.75 7.65 3.98
N THR A 106 8.97 7.46 2.93
CA THR A 106 8.98 8.31 1.73
C THR A 106 7.61 8.95 1.60
N ASN A 107 7.54 10.28 1.38
CA ASN A 107 6.27 10.99 1.18
C ASN A 107 5.78 10.90 -0.28
N LEU A 108 4.60 11.46 -0.57
CA LEU A 108 4.00 11.45 -1.91
C LEU A 108 4.88 12.11 -2.99
N ASN A 109 5.72 13.07 -2.60
CA ASN A 109 6.69 13.75 -3.47
C ASN A 109 7.98 12.97 -3.71
N LYS A 110 8.06 11.72 -3.25
CA LYS A 110 9.27 10.87 -3.30
C LYS A 110 10.45 11.41 -2.47
N GLN A 111 10.17 12.27 -1.51
CA GLN A 111 11.17 12.72 -0.57
C GLN A 111 11.30 11.71 0.57
N LYS A 112 12.53 11.32 0.87
CA LYS A 112 12.84 10.38 1.95
C LYS A 112 13.07 11.12 3.25
N TYR A 113 12.44 10.64 4.31
CA TYR A 113 12.65 11.09 5.67
C TYR A 113 13.34 10.00 6.48
N SER A 114 14.26 10.39 7.35
CA SER A 114 14.93 9.53 8.32
C SER A 114 15.24 10.40 9.54
N LEU A 115 14.29 10.46 10.49
CA LEU A 115 14.30 11.43 11.59
C LEU A 115 14.07 10.73 12.92
N ASP A 116 14.82 11.17 13.94
CA ASP A 116 14.50 10.84 15.32
C ASP A 116 13.22 11.62 15.69
N ILE A 117 12.10 10.91 15.85
CA ILE A 117 10.78 11.52 16.08
C ILE A 117 10.19 11.20 17.44
N LEU A 118 10.77 10.24 18.15
CA LEU A 118 10.37 9.85 19.48
C LEU A 118 11.61 9.73 20.35
N SER A 119 11.66 10.45 21.45
CA SER A 119 12.84 10.47 22.32
C SER A 119 12.47 10.64 23.79
N CYS A 120 13.40 10.24 24.67
CA CYS A 120 13.36 10.70 26.05
C CYS A 120 13.44 12.23 26.10
N THR A 121 12.61 12.88 26.91
CA THR A 121 12.64 14.35 27.04
C THR A 121 13.85 14.86 27.83
N THR A 122 14.49 13.97 28.59
CA THR A 122 15.67 14.28 29.39
C THR A 122 16.73 13.18 29.28
N SER A 123 17.97 13.48 29.69
CA SER A 123 19.04 12.52 29.66
C SER A 123 18.84 11.32 30.61
N VAL A 124 17.95 11.42 31.61
CA VAL A 124 17.61 10.34 32.54
C VAL A 124 16.30 9.63 32.17
N CYS A 125 15.69 9.99 31.05
CA CYS A 125 14.46 9.43 30.51
C CYS A 125 13.29 9.37 31.51
N SER A 126 12.94 10.49 32.07
CA SER A 126 11.79 10.61 32.96
C SER A 126 10.44 10.58 32.19
N ASN A 127 10.45 11.08 30.98
CA ASN A 127 9.30 11.10 30.07
C ASN A 127 9.76 10.83 28.63
N ILE A 128 8.85 10.31 27.83
CA ILE A 128 9.01 10.08 26.38
C ILE A 128 8.02 11.01 25.67
N SER A 129 8.44 11.65 24.59
CA SER A 129 7.55 12.48 23.78
C SER A 129 7.95 12.48 22.31
N LEU A 130 7.03 12.94 21.46
CA LEU A 130 7.32 13.22 20.05
C LEU A 130 8.32 14.37 19.96
N GLY A 131 9.44 14.12 19.31
CA GLY A 131 10.50 15.08 19.16
C GLY A 131 11.89 14.46 19.26
N LYS A 132 12.89 15.32 19.38
CA LYS A 132 14.29 14.93 19.33
C LYS A 132 15.07 15.47 20.52
N LEU A 133 15.67 14.58 21.29
CA LEU A 133 16.69 14.97 22.27
C LEU A 133 18.05 15.17 21.58
N SER A 134 18.64 16.35 21.73
CA SER A 134 19.97 16.68 21.24
C SER A 134 20.82 17.24 22.38
N GLY A 135 21.77 16.44 22.86
CA GLY A 135 22.51 16.76 24.10
C GLY A 135 21.57 16.75 25.30
N SER A 136 21.38 17.93 25.93
CA SER A 136 20.43 18.12 27.04
C SER A 136 19.15 18.88 26.65
N THR A 137 19.00 19.26 25.38
CA THR A 137 17.87 20.04 24.88
C THR A 137 16.94 19.13 24.11
N PHE A 138 15.66 19.17 24.46
CA PHE A 138 14.61 18.52 23.73
C PHE A 138 13.98 19.51 22.75
N TYR A 139 13.75 19.07 21.51
CA TYR A 139 13.06 19.80 20.46
C TYR A 139 11.77 19.07 20.12
N ASP A 140 10.65 19.74 20.24
CA ASP A 140 9.34 19.15 20.03
C ASP A 140 9.07 18.83 18.55
N LEU A 141 8.25 17.83 18.30
CA LEU A 141 7.61 17.62 17.01
C LEU A 141 6.11 17.97 17.14
N VAL A 142 5.77 19.17 16.70
CA VAL A 142 4.43 19.72 16.79
C VAL A 142 3.56 19.17 15.66
N VAL A 143 2.43 18.60 16.03
CA VAL A 143 1.47 18.00 15.09
C VAL A 143 0.11 18.70 15.12
N ASN A 144 -0.10 19.63 16.07
CA ASN A 144 -1.34 20.36 16.28
C ASN A 144 -1.15 21.86 15.99
N GLU A 145 -2.19 22.53 15.51
CA GLU A 145 -2.13 23.96 15.18
C GLU A 145 -2.08 24.90 16.39
N SER A 146 -2.63 24.47 17.51
CA SER A 146 -2.70 25.28 18.73
C SER A 146 -1.39 25.33 19.52
N GLU A 147 -0.39 24.57 19.13
CA GLU A 147 0.89 24.47 19.82
C GLU A 147 1.91 25.46 19.24
N ALA A 148 2.68 26.10 20.10
CA ALA A 148 3.76 26.98 19.70
C ALA A 148 4.95 26.15 19.21
N ILE A 149 5.56 26.59 18.12
CA ILE A 149 6.76 25.99 17.52
C ILE A 149 7.91 26.94 17.82
N ASP A 150 8.83 26.51 18.68
CA ASP A 150 10.01 27.27 19.04
C ASP A 150 11.17 27.06 18.03
N VAL A 151 12.19 27.88 18.12
CA VAL A 151 13.37 27.76 17.23
C VAL A 151 14.07 26.43 17.46
N ASN A 152 14.23 25.67 16.39
CA ASN A 152 14.72 24.30 16.24
C ASN A 152 13.68 23.20 16.48
N ASP A 153 12.45 23.53 16.84
CA ASP A 153 11.39 22.55 16.85
C ASP A 153 10.99 22.12 15.44
N TYR A 154 10.42 20.95 15.39
CA TYR A 154 9.88 20.33 14.20
C TYR A 154 8.36 20.47 14.19
N PHE A 155 7.77 20.47 12.99
CA PHE A 155 6.33 20.47 12.85
C PHE A 155 5.90 19.78 11.55
N VAL A 156 4.71 19.24 11.54
CA VAL A 156 4.12 18.58 10.37
C VAL A 156 3.31 19.60 9.58
N LEU A 157 3.47 19.61 8.26
CA LEU A 157 2.53 20.23 7.32
C LEU A 157 1.90 19.12 6.50
N SER A 158 0.56 19.08 6.43
CA SER A 158 -0.12 18.01 5.72
C SER A 158 -1.43 18.52 5.10
N LYS A 159 -1.54 18.42 3.77
CA LYS A 159 -2.76 18.73 3.02
C LYS A 159 -2.93 17.82 1.83
N GLU A 160 -4.12 17.26 1.65
CA GLU A 160 -4.48 16.43 0.49
C GLU A 160 -3.47 15.30 0.20
N LYS A 161 -2.96 14.65 1.25
CA LYS A 161 -1.96 13.58 1.20
C LYS A 161 -0.52 14.02 0.89
N TYR A 162 -0.26 15.33 0.77
CA TYR A 162 1.09 15.88 0.74
C TYR A 162 1.53 16.20 2.15
N SER A 163 2.62 15.62 2.60
CA SER A 163 3.10 15.77 3.97
C SER A 163 4.58 16.07 4.02
N HIS A 164 4.94 16.98 4.92
CA HIS A 164 6.31 17.38 5.19
C HIS A 164 6.57 17.46 6.68
N ILE A 165 7.78 17.13 7.09
CA ILE A 165 8.28 17.45 8.42
C ILE A 165 9.24 18.64 8.25
N MET A 166 8.83 19.78 8.77
CA MET A 166 9.56 21.02 8.70
C MET A 166 10.26 21.30 10.03
N ARG A 167 11.31 22.10 10.00
CA ARG A 167 11.95 22.64 11.20
C ARG A 167 12.00 24.15 11.12
N LEU A 168 11.65 24.84 12.21
CA LEU A 168 11.88 26.28 12.38
C LEU A 168 13.34 26.49 12.74
N THR A 169 14.15 27.07 11.86
CA THR A 169 15.58 27.27 12.09
C THR A 169 15.93 28.65 12.62
N LYS A 170 15.13 29.67 12.27
CA LYS A 170 15.38 31.07 12.69
C LYS A 170 14.12 31.91 12.59
N ILE A 171 13.97 32.84 13.54
CA ILE A 171 13.08 34.01 13.45
C ILE A 171 13.97 35.25 13.40
N ASP A 172 13.90 36.01 12.29
CA ASP A 172 14.66 37.26 12.10
C ASP A 172 13.69 38.44 12.16
N THR A 173 13.53 38.96 13.37
CA THR A 173 12.64 40.10 13.61
C THR A 173 13.12 41.42 12.98
N THR A 174 14.41 41.52 12.68
CA THR A 174 14.99 42.71 12.04
C THR A 174 14.60 42.78 10.57
N ASN A 175 14.56 41.64 9.89
CA ASN A 175 14.24 41.56 8.46
C ASN A 175 12.82 41.00 8.21
N SER A 176 11.99 40.87 9.25
CA SER A 176 10.63 40.33 9.17
C SER A 176 10.59 38.99 8.41
N ARG A 177 11.44 38.04 8.78
CA ARG A 177 11.63 36.76 8.08
C ARG A 177 11.73 35.58 9.00
N VAL A 178 11.06 34.48 8.67
CA VAL A 178 11.29 33.18 9.26
C VAL A 178 12.04 32.28 8.29
N THR A 179 12.87 31.38 8.84
CA THR A 179 13.59 30.40 8.04
C THR A 179 13.13 29.02 8.44
N LEU A 180 12.57 28.30 7.47
CA LEU A 180 12.05 26.94 7.60
C LEU A 180 12.93 25.99 6.80
N LYS A 181 13.14 24.80 7.31
CA LYS A 181 13.87 23.76 6.62
C LYS A 181 13.00 22.50 6.51
N ASP A 182 12.86 21.97 5.32
CA ASP A 182 12.30 20.62 5.13
C ASP A 182 13.35 19.60 5.58
N GLU A 183 12.99 18.71 6.48
CA GLU A 183 13.90 17.72 7.07
C GLU A 183 14.01 16.42 6.23
N ALA A 184 13.42 16.39 5.04
CA ALA A 184 13.71 15.34 4.07
C ALA A 184 15.22 15.26 3.79
N ILE A 185 15.71 14.09 3.41
CA ILE A 185 17.11 13.90 3.01
C ILE A 185 17.40 14.78 1.78
N GLY A 186 18.31 15.74 1.93
CA GLY A 186 18.56 16.77 0.92
C GLY A 186 17.49 17.87 0.86
N GLY A 187 16.67 17.99 1.90
CA GLY A 187 15.56 18.90 1.98
C GLY A 187 15.96 20.38 1.88
N LYS A 188 15.04 21.18 1.38
CA LYS A 188 15.24 22.58 1.02
C LYS A 188 15.03 23.50 2.22
N THR A 189 15.77 24.61 2.25
CA THR A 189 15.55 25.72 3.17
C THR A 189 14.71 26.80 2.48
N TYR A 190 13.71 27.30 3.20
CA TYR A 190 12.77 28.31 2.75
C TYR A 190 12.93 29.58 3.60
N TYR A 191 12.85 30.72 2.95
CA TYR A 191 12.87 32.04 3.59
C TYR A 191 11.51 32.66 3.36
N VAL A 192 10.75 32.87 4.43
CA VAL A 192 9.37 33.34 4.38
C VAL A 192 9.28 34.69 5.05
N ASP A 193 8.99 35.72 4.30
CA ASP A 193 8.80 37.06 4.81
C ASP A 193 7.38 37.19 5.39
N TYR A 194 7.26 37.92 6.51
CA TYR A 194 5.98 38.16 7.17
C TYR A 194 5.66 39.68 7.18
N ASP A 195 4.39 39.97 7.25
CA ASP A 195 3.87 41.31 7.20
C ASP A 195 3.88 42.04 8.56
N THR A 196 3.38 43.28 8.60
CA THR A 196 3.29 44.09 9.83
C THR A 196 2.27 43.55 10.84
N THR A 197 1.44 42.59 10.47
CA THR A 197 0.51 41.86 11.36
C THR A 197 1.11 40.57 11.89
N ASN A 198 2.38 40.29 11.61
CA ASN A 198 3.10 39.07 11.94
C ASN A 198 2.51 37.83 11.28
N LEU A 199 1.92 37.97 10.10
CA LEU A 199 1.40 36.85 9.32
C LEU A 199 2.24 36.63 8.06
N ALA A 200 2.42 35.38 7.71
CA ALA A 200 3.10 34.97 6.49
C ALA A 200 2.30 33.93 5.73
N ASP A 201 2.42 33.93 4.42
CA ASP A 201 1.92 32.91 3.52
C ASP A 201 3.10 32.05 3.05
N PHE A 202 3.08 30.77 3.41
CA PHE A 202 4.07 29.80 2.98
C PHE A 202 3.52 28.87 1.92
N GLY A 203 4.00 29.02 0.69
CA GLY A 203 3.62 28.17 -0.44
C GLY A 203 4.45 26.89 -0.51
N LEU A 204 3.80 25.73 -0.46
CA LEU A 204 4.43 24.42 -0.60
C LEU A 204 3.48 23.47 -1.36
N ASP A 205 3.99 22.76 -2.36
CA ASP A 205 3.23 21.79 -3.19
C ASP A 205 1.93 22.33 -3.83
N GLY A 206 1.89 23.63 -4.09
CA GLY A 206 0.70 24.30 -4.64
C GLY A 206 -0.34 24.72 -3.60
N PHE A 207 -0.10 24.42 -2.33
CA PHE A 207 -0.93 24.88 -1.20
C PHE A 207 -0.30 26.08 -0.51
N ILE A 208 -1.12 26.84 0.19
CA ILE A 208 -0.70 27.96 1.03
C ILE A 208 -0.99 27.59 2.49
N TYR A 209 0.05 27.65 3.31
CA TYR A 209 -0.01 27.49 4.76
C TYR A 209 0.20 28.84 5.43
N LYS A 210 -0.66 29.19 6.36
CA LYS A 210 -0.51 30.41 7.15
C LYS A 210 0.47 30.20 8.29
N ILE A 211 1.27 31.20 8.57
CA ILE A 211 2.20 31.21 9.71
C ILE A 211 1.96 32.49 10.49
N ASN A 212 1.71 32.36 11.80
CA ASN A 212 1.60 33.48 12.72
C ASN A 212 2.87 33.54 13.57
N ILE A 213 3.56 34.67 13.54
CA ILE A 213 4.88 34.84 14.16
C ILE A 213 4.72 35.57 15.50
N SER A 214 5.27 34.98 16.56
CA SER A 214 5.52 35.65 17.82
C SER A 214 6.98 36.08 17.93
N SER A 215 7.39 36.67 19.06
CA SER A 215 8.78 37.13 19.23
C SER A 215 9.78 35.99 19.28
N SER A 216 9.42 34.79 19.72
CA SER A 216 10.31 33.64 19.95
C SER A 216 9.82 32.34 19.29
N SER A 217 8.58 32.28 18.85
CA SER A 217 7.93 31.09 18.31
C SER A 217 7.02 31.43 17.15
N ILE A 218 6.54 30.40 16.45
CA ILE A 218 5.49 30.54 15.44
C ILE A 218 4.33 29.62 15.78
N TYR A 219 3.16 29.93 15.20
CA TYR A 219 2.03 29.01 15.08
C TYR A 219 1.84 28.75 13.58
N ALA A 220 1.70 27.50 13.20
CA ALA A 220 1.51 27.11 11.80
C ALA A 220 0.12 26.55 11.56
N ASP A 221 -0.50 26.95 10.47
CA ASP A 221 -1.66 26.30 9.86
C ASP A 221 -1.16 24.98 9.24
N VAL A 222 -1.20 23.90 10.02
CA VAL A 222 -0.54 22.64 9.64
C VAL A 222 -1.36 21.82 8.64
N ASN A 223 -2.66 22.09 8.50
CA ASN A 223 -3.57 21.40 7.58
C ASN A 223 -3.94 22.24 6.34
N GLY A 224 -3.47 23.50 6.27
CA GLY A 224 -3.69 24.40 5.15
C GLY A 224 -5.13 24.92 5.02
N ASP A 225 -5.90 25.00 6.11
CA ASP A 225 -7.28 25.52 6.11
C ASP A 225 -7.37 27.02 6.39
N SER A 226 -6.23 27.67 6.60
CA SER A 226 -6.04 29.09 6.91
C SER A 226 -6.45 29.48 8.35
N ALA A 227 -6.57 28.53 9.26
CA ALA A 227 -6.83 28.74 10.68
C ALA A 227 -5.61 28.32 11.55
N PHE A 228 -5.66 28.60 12.86
CA PHE A 228 -4.66 28.22 13.84
C PHE A 228 -5.28 27.55 15.05
N ASN A 229 -6.47 26.99 14.90
CA ASN A 229 -7.27 26.41 15.97
C ASN A 229 -7.85 25.03 15.58
N GLY A 230 -7.28 24.41 14.57
CA GLY A 230 -7.67 23.07 14.12
C GLY A 230 -7.51 22.05 15.24
N ALA A 231 -8.47 21.19 15.36
CA ALA A 231 -8.44 20.11 16.33
C ALA A 231 -7.78 18.87 15.73
N GLY A 232 -6.80 18.32 16.43
CA GLY A 232 -6.24 17.02 16.18
C GLY A 232 -4.85 17.01 15.54
N ALA A 233 -4.17 15.90 15.76
CA ALA A 233 -2.88 15.63 15.17
C ALA A 233 -3.00 15.45 13.65
N GLN A 234 -2.04 15.99 12.93
CA GLN A 234 -1.97 15.83 11.48
C GLN A 234 -1.29 14.52 11.12
N ASP A 235 -1.82 13.87 10.09
CA ASP A 235 -1.26 12.64 9.54
C ASP A 235 -0.10 12.92 8.59
N LEU A 236 0.91 12.05 8.63
CA LEU A 236 1.95 12.00 7.61
C LEU A 236 1.55 10.98 6.54
N TYR A 237 1.49 11.40 5.30
CA TYR A 237 1.16 10.52 4.18
C TYR A 237 2.41 10.00 3.50
N THR A 238 2.42 8.70 3.23
CA THR A 238 3.50 8.02 2.54
C THR A 238 3.35 8.07 1.02
N TYR A 239 4.31 7.55 0.29
CA TYR A 239 4.31 7.54 -1.17
C TYR A 239 3.12 6.76 -1.78
N TYR A 240 2.74 5.65 -1.16
CA TYR A 240 1.56 4.88 -1.58
C TYR A 240 0.32 5.18 -0.74
N LYS A 241 0.32 6.32 -0.03
CA LYS A 241 -0.84 6.90 0.66
C LYS A 241 -1.28 6.19 1.93
N ALA A 242 -0.44 5.35 2.53
CA ALA A 242 -0.62 5.05 3.94
C ALA A 242 -0.50 6.35 4.73
N TYR A 243 -1.20 6.47 5.82
CA TYR A 243 -1.01 7.61 6.71
C TYR A 243 -0.63 7.17 8.11
N LEU A 244 0.33 7.92 8.62
CA LEU A 244 0.90 7.74 9.94
C LEU A 244 0.33 8.83 10.85
N THR A 245 -0.51 8.44 11.80
CA THR A 245 -0.99 9.34 12.84
C THR A 245 -0.01 9.31 14.00
N LEU A 246 0.62 10.44 14.30
CA LEU A 246 1.52 10.58 15.43
C LEU A 246 0.72 10.82 16.70
N SER A 247 0.92 9.99 17.72
CA SER A 247 0.16 10.04 18.98
C SER A 247 1.07 10.42 20.16
N PRO A 248 1.07 11.69 20.58
CA PRO A 248 1.87 12.12 21.73
C PRO A 248 1.46 11.42 23.04
N ALA A 249 0.17 11.15 23.21
CA ALA A 249 -0.36 10.56 24.43
C ALA A 249 0.03 9.10 24.65
N GLU A 250 0.29 8.38 23.55
CA GLU A 250 0.65 6.96 23.54
C GLU A 250 2.15 6.73 23.33
N ASN A 251 2.93 7.80 23.22
CA ASN A 251 4.35 7.74 22.86
C ASN A 251 4.60 6.87 21.63
N GLY A 252 3.84 7.11 20.58
CA GLY A 252 3.91 6.25 19.42
C GLY A 252 3.17 6.79 18.22
N PHE A 253 2.79 5.88 17.35
CA PHE A 253 2.04 6.23 16.15
C PHE A 253 1.22 5.04 15.65
N ASN A 254 0.31 5.38 14.76
CA ASN A 254 -0.59 4.46 14.14
C ASN A 254 -0.40 4.56 12.61
N ILE A 255 -0.24 3.44 11.95
CA ILE A 255 -0.30 3.36 10.49
C ILE A 255 -1.68 2.89 10.06
N THR A 256 -2.30 3.63 9.16
CA THR A 256 -3.62 3.29 8.62
C THR A 256 -3.55 3.11 7.11
N THR A 257 -4.21 2.08 6.61
CA THR A 257 -4.24 1.74 5.19
C THR A 257 -5.25 2.60 4.42
N GLU A 258 -5.18 2.57 3.10
CA GLU A 258 -6.28 3.01 2.25
C GLU A 258 -7.52 2.11 2.46
N TYR A 259 -8.65 2.52 1.91
CA TYR A 259 -9.89 1.75 1.98
C TYR A 259 -9.77 0.43 1.22
N HIS A 260 -10.30 -0.62 1.81
CA HIS A 260 -10.44 -1.92 1.22
C HIS A 260 -11.92 -2.36 1.25
N ASP A 261 -12.20 -3.63 1.35
CA ASP A 261 -13.56 -4.18 1.32
C ASP A 261 -14.52 -3.47 2.27
N GLY A 262 -15.70 -3.08 1.76
CA GLY A 262 -16.75 -2.42 2.52
C GLY A 262 -16.44 -0.99 3.02
N ASN A 263 -15.46 -0.30 2.46
CA ASN A 263 -14.93 0.98 2.93
C ASN A 263 -14.28 0.91 4.34
N GLU A 264 -13.83 -0.23 4.73
CA GLU A 264 -13.03 -0.42 5.96
C GLU A 264 -11.57 -0.08 5.71
N ARG A 265 -10.83 0.17 6.78
CA ARG A 265 -9.38 0.42 6.80
C ARG A 265 -8.76 -0.39 7.90
N ASP A 266 -7.55 -0.86 7.65
CA ASP A 266 -6.76 -1.51 8.69
C ASP A 266 -5.87 -0.49 9.38
N SER A 267 -5.62 -0.71 10.66
CA SER A 267 -4.84 0.20 11.50
C SER A 267 -3.95 -0.59 12.44
N ILE A 268 -2.68 -0.19 12.52
CA ILE A 268 -1.69 -0.81 13.41
C ILE A 268 -1.10 0.29 14.28
N SER A 269 -1.24 0.15 15.60
CA SER A 269 -0.67 1.08 16.57
C SER A 269 0.63 0.53 17.15
N VAL A 270 1.66 1.37 17.22
CA VAL A 270 2.95 1.05 17.81
C VAL A 270 3.26 2.08 18.87
N GLY A 271 3.48 1.62 20.11
CA GLY A 271 3.91 2.43 21.24
C GLY A 271 5.36 2.13 21.62
N VAL A 272 6.00 3.10 22.28
CA VAL A 272 7.36 2.97 22.80
C VAL A 272 7.37 3.26 24.28
N GLY A 273 7.96 2.36 25.06
CA GLY A 273 8.13 2.46 26.49
C GLY A 273 9.60 2.62 26.90
N TRP A 274 9.81 2.83 28.21
CA TRP A 274 11.14 2.81 28.79
C TRP A 274 11.41 1.46 29.45
N ASP A 275 12.36 0.71 28.92
CA ASP A 275 12.90 -0.46 29.60
C ASP A 275 13.93 -0.03 30.65
N SER A 276 13.54 -0.17 31.92
CA SER A 276 14.42 0.16 33.04
C SER A 276 15.54 -0.85 33.27
N ILE A 277 15.41 -2.07 32.78
CA ILE A 277 16.41 -3.14 32.93
C ILE A 277 17.60 -2.85 32.03
N ASN A 278 17.32 -2.60 30.76
CA ASN A 278 18.35 -2.33 29.75
C ASN A 278 18.72 -0.83 29.65
N SER A 279 17.95 0.03 30.35
CA SER A 279 18.09 1.49 30.31
C SER A 279 18.00 2.06 28.90
N GLU A 280 16.97 1.65 28.16
CA GLU A 280 16.72 2.07 26.79
C GLU A 280 15.23 2.19 26.50
N LEU A 281 14.90 2.89 25.42
CA LEU A 281 13.55 2.86 24.86
C LEU A 281 13.35 1.54 24.15
N ASP A 282 12.17 0.98 24.29
CA ASP A 282 11.80 -0.24 23.61
C ASP A 282 10.37 -0.17 23.07
N ILE A 283 10.08 -0.95 22.03
CA ILE A 283 8.74 -1.12 21.51
C ILE A 283 7.93 -1.88 22.56
N ASN A 284 6.81 -1.32 22.94
CA ASN A 284 6.02 -1.85 24.04
C ASN A 284 5.14 -3.01 23.56
N ASP A 285 5.15 -4.12 24.29
CA ASP A 285 4.30 -5.32 24.06
C ASP A 285 2.79 -5.03 24.06
N SER A 286 2.34 -3.86 24.53
CA SER A 286 0.95 -3.46 24.46
C SER A 286 0.52 -2.91 23.10
N LEU A 287 1.03 -3.52 22.02
CA LEU A 287 0.63 -3.22 20.66
C LEU A 287 -0.87 -3.53 20.49
N SER A 288 -1.67 -2.49 20.22
CA SER A 288 -3.03 -2.71 19.72
C SER A 288 -2.93 -3.07 18.25
N LEU A 289 -2.58 -4.31 17.98
CA LEU A 289 -2.47 -4.89 16.65
C LEU A 289 -3.86 -5.25 16.12
N GLY A 290 -4.76 -4.27 16.08
CA GLY A 290 -6.11 -4.48 15.56
C GLY A 290 -6.05 -5.12 14.17
N TYR A 291 -6.54 -6.37 14.04
CA TYR A 291 -6.72 -7.09 12.77
C TYR A 291 -5.46 -7.53 12.01
N LEU A 292 -4.32 -7.76 12.66
CA LEU A 292 -3.24 -8.50 12.02
C LEU A 292 -3.56 -10.00 12.08
N TYR A 293 -3.77 -10.60 10.92
CA TYR A 293 -3.81 -12.05 10.79
C TYR A 293 -2.38 -12.58 10.85
N GLY A 294 -2.10 -13.48 11.77
CA GLY A 294 -0.79 -14.05 12.00
C GLY A 294 -0.01 -13.44 13.17
N PHE A 295 -0.42 -12.30 13.67
CA PHE A 295 0.06 -11.71 14.91
C PHE A 295 -0.88 -12.15 16.05
N ASP A 296 -0.97 -13.41 16.35
CA ASP A 296 -1.56 -13.78 17.61
C ASP A 296 -0.42 -14.02 18.58
N ALA A 297 -0.48 -13.40 19.73
CA ALA A 297 0.55 -13.51 20.75
C ALA A 297 0.91 -14.99 21.00
N GLY A 298 1.90 -15.47 20.28
CA GLY A 298 2.51 -16.77 20.47
C GLY A 298 2.24 -17.86 19.43
N THR A 299 1.55 -17.63 18.29
CA THR A 299 1.12 -18.74 17.41
C THR A 299 1.74 -18.81 16.03
N LEU A 300 2.36 -17.78 15.51
CA LEU A 300 3.06 -17.84 14.22
C LEU A 300 4.49 -17.30 14.31
N GLN A 301 5.30 -18.00 15.06
CA GLN A 301 6.75 -17.78 15.06
C GLN A 301 7.36 -18.58 13.91
N ILE A 302 7.61 -17.95 12.77
CA ILE A 302 8.34 -18.57 11.68
C ILE A 302 9.82 -18.41 11.95
N GLY A 303 10.39 -19.34 12.72
CA GLY A 303 11.82 -19.57 12.82
C GLY A 303 12.56 -18.97 14.00
N ASP A 304 12.15 -17.84 14.56
CA ASP A 304 12.78 -17.18 15.72
C ASP A 304 11.69 -16.60 16.64
N ASP A 305 11.70 -16.98 17.91
CA ASP A 305 10.74 -16.54 18.93
C ASP A 305 10.82 -15.05 19.29
N LYS A 306 11.71 -14.31 18.67
CA LYS A 306 11.85 -12.85 18.80
C LYS A 306 11.47 -12.06 17.56
N ILE A 307 10.93 -12.75 16.55
CA ILE A 307 10.41 -12.09 15.35
C ILE A 307 8.92 -12.37 15.28
N GLU A 308 8.13 -11.31 15.29
CA GLU A 308 6.70 -11.37 15.05
C GLU A 308 6.38 -10.70 13.73
N GLU A 309 5.53 -11.35 12.94
CA GLU A 309 5.16 -10.85 11.63
C GLU A 309 3.73 -11.22 11.26
N GLY A 310 3.07 -10.38 10.47
CA GLY A 310 1.69 -10.60 10.07
C GLY A 310 1.24 -9.66 8.95
N TYR A 311 0.03 -9.92 8.47
CA TYR A 311 -0.58 -9.17 7.38
C TYR A 311 -1.93 -8.59 7.80
N THR A 312 -2.22 -7.39 7.34
CA THR A 312 -3.57 -6.82 7.38
C THR A 312 -4.40 -7.35 6.20
N ARG A 313 -5.73 -7.09 6.22
CA ARG A 313 -6.62 -7.39 5.08
C ARG A 313 -6.27 -6.62 3.82
N TYR A 314 -5.69 -5.44 3.96
CA TYR A 314 -5.18 -4.67 2.84
C TYR A 314 -3.93 -5.30 2.23
N GLY A 315 -3.23 -6.15 2.97
CA GLY A 315 -1.97 -6.75 2.58
C GLY A 315 -0.75 -5.94 3.04
N LEU A 316 -0.92 -5.01 3.99
CA LEU A 316 0.20 -4.41 4.70
C LEU A 316 0.89 -5.51 5.51
N TYR A 317 2.15 -5.78 5.21
CA TYR A 317 2.99 -6.68 6.00
C TYR A 317 3.67 -5.90 7.11
N ALA A 318 3.55 -6.38 8.32
CA ALA A 318 4.21 -5.81 9.49
C ALA A 318 5.18 -6.82 10.09
N LYS A 319 6.33 -6.35 10.53
CA LYS A 319 7.34 -7.16 11.19
C LYS A 319 7.90 -6.41 12.39
N TRP A 320 7.87 -7.06 13.53
CA TRP A 320 8.60 -6.66 14.72
C TRP A 320 9.79 -7.61 14.93
N ASP A 321 10.98 -7.06 15.05
CA ASP A 321 12.23 -7.80 15.26
C ASP A 321 12.83 -7.36 16.59
N ASP A 322 12.70 -8.19 17.61
CA ASP A 322 13.21 -7.99 18.97
C ASP A 322 14.58 -8.65 19.19
N ASN A 323 15.21 -9.19 18.14
CA ASN A 323 16.58 -9.72 18.22
C ASN A 323 17.63 -8.62 18.43
N ILE A 324 17.25 -7.38 18.13
CA ILE A 324 18.10 -6.21 18.25
C ILE A 324 17.69 -5.46 19.51
N SER A 325 18.67 -5.08 20.36
CA SER A 325 18.44 -4.14 21.46
C SER A 325 17.53 -3.00 21.00
N GLN A 326 16.48 -2.71 21.73
CA GLN A 326 15.40 -1.76 21.44
C GLN A 326 14.37 -2.19 20.37
N GLY A 327 14.48 -3.33 19.75
CA GLY A 327 13.55 -3.77 18.71
C GLY A 327 13.51 -2.87 17.46
N THR A 328 13.01 -3.41 16.38
CA THR A 328 12.72 -2.64 15.15
C THR A 328 11.36 -3.03 14.65
N PHE A 329 10.54 -2.06 14.31
CA PHE A 329 9.25 -2.31 13.67
C PHE A 329 9.30 -1.83 12.21
N SER A 330 8.89 -2.68 11.29
CA SER A 330 8.86 -2.35 9.86
C SER A 330 7.53 -2.71 9.23
N TRP A 331 7.14 -1.93 8.24
CA TRP A 331 5.96 -2.13 7.43
C TRP A 331 6.34 -2.15 5.96
N VAL A 332 5.87 -3.16 5.26
CA VAL A 332 5.92 -3.21 3.80
C VAL A 332 4.51 -2.91 3.30
N TYR A 333 4.32 -1.69 2.81
CA TYR A 333 3.01 -1.19 2.39
C TYR A 333 2.84 -1.34 0.88
N PRO A 334 1.83 -2.06 0.40
CA PRO A 334 1.60 -2.24 -1.03
C PRO A 334 0.91 -1.01 -1.65
N GLN A 335 1.25 -0.71 -2.89
CA GLN A 335 0.59 0.35 -3.66
C GLN A 335 -0.92 0.13 -3.82
N ARG A 336 -1.34 -1.13 -3.85
CA ARG A 336 -2.73 -1.58 -3.99
C ARG A 336 -2.99 -2.70 -3.01
N GLN A 337 -4.25 -2.91 -2.67
CA GLN A 337 -4.63 -4.07 -1.84
C GLN A 337 -4.10 -5.37 -2.45
N ILE A 338 -3.46 -6.17 -1.60
CA ILE A 338 -2.98 -7.51 -1.96
C ILE A 338 -4.13 -8.51 -1.79
N PHE A 339 -4.28 -9.41 -2.75
CA PHE A 339 -5.25 -10.49 -2.70
C PHE A 339 -4.55 -11.85 -2.76
N ALA A 340 -5.01 -12.79 -1.96
CA ALA A 340 -4.60 -14.18 -2.07
C ALA A 340 -5.36 -14.84 -3.23
N GLU A 341 -4.63 -15.40 -4.18
CA GLU A 341 -5.19 -16.21 -5.25
C GLU A 341 -5.35 -17.65 -4.76
N THR A 342 -6.57 -17.99 -4.34
CA THR A 342 -6.89 -19.30 -3.78
C THR A 342 -7.89 -20.03 -4.66
N TYR A 343 -7.72 -21.37 -4.74
CA TYR A 343 -8.60 -22.23 -5.53
C TYR A 343 -9.12 -23.39 -4.69
N VAL A 344 -10.37 -23.73 -4.89
CA VAL A 344 -10.92 -25.00 -4.44
C VAL A 344 -10.67 -26.01 -5.55
N VAL A 345 -9.86 -27.03 -5.25
CA VAL A 345 -9.44 -28.05 -6.22
C VAL A 345 -9.94 -29.42 -5.80
N GLY A 346 -10.25 -30.31 -6.76
CA GLY A 346 -10.64 -31.67 -6.47
C GLY A 346 -9.45 -32.47 -5.91
N ALA A 347 -9.62 -33.16 -4.78
CA ALA A 347 -8.56 -33.84 -4.05
C ALA A 347 -7.85 -34.97 -4.84
N ASN A 348 -8.52 -35.59 -5.83
CA ASN A 348 -8.02 -36.73 -6.57
C ASN A 348 -7.92 -36.56 -8.09
N LYS A 349 -8.15 -35.37 -8.63
CA LYS A 349 -7.90 -35.14 -10.04
C LYS A 349 -6.48 -34.62 -10.20
N LYS A 350 -5.63 -35.36 -10.92
CA LYS A 350 -4.52 -34.75 -11.65
C LYS A 350 -5.17 -33.67 -12.52
N GLY A 351 -5.10 -32.42 -12.10
CA GLY A 351 -5.68 -31.32 -12.85
C GLY A 351 -5.07 -31.35 -14.25
N GLU A 352 -5.89 -31.49 -15.27
CA GLU A 352 -5.50 -30.97 -16.56
C GLU A 352 -5.17 -29.50 -16.32
N ARG A 353 -3.95 -29.13 -16.63
CA ARG A 353 -3.52 -27.74 -16.60
C ARG A 353 -4.37 -27.04 -17.64
N ILE A 354 -5.48 -26.47 -17.22
CA ILE A 354 -6.11 -25.39 -18.00
C ILE A 354 -5.08 -24.28 -17.85
N THR A 355 -4.29 -24.04 -18.87
CA THR A 355 -3.55 -22.81 -19.03
C THR A 355 -4.60 -21.72 -19.19
N THR A 356 -5.10 -21.19 -18.09
CA THR A 356 -5.60 -19.83 -18.07
C THR A 356 -4.37 -18.99 -18.33
N GLU A 357 -4.36 -18.28 -19.44
CA GLU A 357 -3.36 -17.26 -19.67
C GLU A 357 -3.52 -16.23 -18.54
N THR A 358 -2.74 -16.38 -17.50
CA THR A 358 -2.60 -15.36 -16.48
C THR A 358 -1.85 -14.23 -17.15
N ILE A 359 -2.49 -13.06 -17.25
CA ILE A 359 -1.79 -11.84 -17.60
C ILE A 359 -0.83 -11.57 -16.42
N SER A 360 0.40 -12.07 -16.53
CA SER A 360 1.44 -11.68 -15.61
C SER A 360 1.76 -10.22 -15.88
N LEU A 361 1.74 -9.40 -14.83
CA LEU A 361 2.24 -8.04 -14.92
C LEU A 361 3.69 -8.08 -15.44
N LEU A 362 3.92 -7.27 -16.46
CA LEU A 362 5.24 -7.12 -17.06
C LEU A 362 6.22 -6.69 -15.98
N GLY A 363 7.32 -7.43 -15.79
CA GLY A 363 8.35 -7.14 -14.77
C GLY A 363 8.99 -5.75 -14.94
N LYS A 364 9.69 -5.27 -13.94
CA LYS A 364 10.47 -4.02 -14.03
C LYS A 364 11.58 -4.18 -15.10
N ASN A 365 11.77 -3.14 -15.95
CA ASN A 365 12.83 -3.03 -16.96
C ASN A 365 12.62 -3.81 -18.27
N ILE A 366 11.39 -3.93 -18.76
CA ILE A 366 11.11 -4.50 -20.09
C ILE A 366 10.83 -3.47 -21.17
N SER A 367 10.89 -2.17 -20.84
CA SER A 367 10.87 -1.14 -21.88
C SER A 367 12.25 -1.02 -22.51
N LEU A 368 12.30 -1.28 -23.82
CA LEU A 368 13.49 -1.15 -24.67
C LEU A 368 13.22 -0.10 -25.73
N PHE A 369 14.25 0.58 -26.18
CA PHE A 369 14.15 1.30 -27.45
C PHE A 369 14.13 0.29 -28.63
N ASP A 370 13.51 0.68 -29.73
CA ASP A 370 13.47 -0.14 -30.95
C ASP A 370 14.87 -0.56 -31.45
N SER A 371 15.88 0.27 -31.19
CA SER A 371 17.28 0.03 -31.50
C SER A 371 17.98 -1.00 -30.58
N GLU A 372 17.39 -1.30 -29.42
CA GLU A 372 17.91 -2.24 -28.41
C GLU A 372 17.33 -3.64 -28.58
N VAL A 373 16.34 -3.81 -29.44
CA VAL A 373 15.74 -5.12 -29.74
C VAL A 373 16.66 -5.93 -30.62
N ALA A 374 17.39 -6.87 -30.02
CA ALA A 374 18.34 -7.71 -30.71
C ALA A 374 17.68 -8.77 -31.62
N ASP A 375 16.57 -9.36 -31.15
CA ASP A 375 15.82 -10.37 -31.89
C ASP A 375 14.31 -10.06 -31.82
N LYS A 376 13.78 -9.58 -32.93
CA LYS A 376 12.34 -9.22 -33.05
C LYS A 376 11.41 -10.43 -33.22
N THR A 377 11.96 -11.64 -33.33
CA THR A 377 11.17 -12.88 -33.46
C THR A 377 10.98 -13.63 -32.14
N SER A 378 11.66 -13.21 -31.08
CA SER A 378 11.73 -13.96 -29.83
C SER A 378 10.55 -13.74 -28.88
N SER A 379 9.75 -12.68 -29.06
CA SER A 379 8.72 -12.29 -28.09
C SER A 379 7.55 -11.56 -28.74
N ASN A 380 6.44 -11.46 -28.01
CA ASN A 380 5.36 -10.52 -28.33
C ASN A 380 5.79 -9.11 -27.95
N PHE A 381 5.30 -8.09 -28.66
CA PHE A 381 5.66 -6.70 -28.42
C PHE A 381 4.45 -5.80 -28.18
N ILE A 382 4.63 -4.82 -27.32
CA ILE A 382 3.79 -3.61 -27.26
C ILE A 382 4.65 -2.47 -27.80
N LEU A 383 4.35 -2.00 -28.99
CA LEU A 383 5.11 -0.96 -29.68
C LEU A 383 4.42 0.39 -29.46
N VAL A 384 5.09 1.28 -28.73
CA VAL A 384 4.59 2.63 -28.46
C VAL A 384 5.33 3.63 -29.34
N GLY A 385 4.57 4.44 -30.06
CA GLY A 385 5.04 5.39 -31.06
C GLY A 385 4.78 4.94 -32.48
N GLY A 386 4.46 5.91 -33.33
CA GLY A 386 4.18 5.68 -34.76
C GLY A 386 5.44 5.50 -35.62
N PRO A 387 5.24 5.31 -36.95
CA PRO A 387 6.34 5.01 -37.88
C PRO A 387 7.46 6.05 -37.95
N CYS A 388 7.19 7.28 -37.51
CA CYS A 388 8.20 8.34 -37.50
C CYS A 388 9.24 8.20 -36.37
N VAL A 389 8.92 7.47 -35.31
CA VAL A 389 9.71 7.40 -34.07
C VAL A 389 10.03 5.99 -33.61
N ASN A 390 9.37 4.98 -34.17
CA ASN A 390 9.57 3.57 -33.83
C ASN A 390 9.72 2.74 -35.11
N LYS A 391 10.91 2.21 -35.34
CA LYS A 391 11.26 1.47 -36.56
C LYS A 391 10.50 0.14 -36.68
N LEU A 392 10.22 -0.53 -35.54
CA LEU A 392 9.46 -1.77 -35.57
C LEU A 392 7.99 -1.49 -35.92
N ALA A 393 7.42 -0.39 -35.42
CA ALA A 393 6.10 0.07 -35.81
C ALA A 393 6.07 0.48 -37.31
N ALA A 394 7.11 1.14 -37.80
CA ALA A 394 7.23 1.50 -39.21
C ALA A 394 7.25 0.25 -40.12
N GLU A 395 7.99 -0.77 -39.74
CA GLU A 395 8.06 -2.04 -40.48
C GLU A 395 6.67 -2.71 -40.56
N LEU A 396 5.96 -2.82 -39.42
CA LEU A 396 4.63 -3.43 -39.37
C LEU A 396 3.59 -2.63 -40.16
N MET A 397 3.72 -1.32 -40.18
CA MET A 397 2.82 -0.43 -40.90
C MET A 397 3.21 -0.21 -42.38
N GLY A 398 4.19 -0.98 -42.90
CA GLY A 398 4.60 -0.97 -44.29
C GLY A 398 5.50 0.20 -44.68
N ASN A 399 6.25 0.76 -43.73
CA ASN A 399 7.21 1.85 -43.96
C ASN A 399 6.60 3.04 -44.74
N PRO A 400 5.54 3.69 -44.21
CA PRO A 400 4.81 4.73 -44.90
C PRO A 400 5.71 5.93 -45.22
N SER A 401 5.49 6.55 -46.38
CA SER A 401 6.18 7.77 -46.82
C SER A 401 5.16 8.79 -47.31
N PRO A 402 5.03 9.97 -46.68
CA PRO A 402 5.71 10.38 -45.44
C PRO A 402 5.32 9.47 -44.24
N CYS A 403 6.16 9.48 -43.18
CA CYS A 403 6.03 8.52 -42.09
C CYS A 403 4.75 8.72 -41.24
N ASP A 404 4.13 9.89 -41.26
CA ASP A 404 2.86 10.26 -40.64
C ASP A 404 1.63 9.98 -41.52
N ARG A 405 1.85 9.38 -42.68
CA ARG A 405 0.78 9.03 -43.61
C ARG A 405 -0.27 8.15 -42.90
N ASN A 406 -1.53 8.48 -43.03
CA ASN A 406 -2.67 7.84 -42.41
C ASN A 406 -2.93 8.20 -40.93
N PHE A 407 -2.24 9.19 -40.38
CA PHE A 407 -2.55 9.75 -39.09
C PHE A 407 -3.23 11.12 -39.23
N THR A 408 -4.29 11.34 -38.50
CA THR A 408 -5.02 12.62 -38.41
C THR A 408 -4.78 13.25 -37.04
N ALA A 409 -4.60 14.57 -37.00
CA ALA A 409 -4.43 15.30 -35.73
C ALA A 409 -5.58 15.01 -34.76
N GLY A 410 -5.27 14.77 -33.49
CA GLY A 410 -6.24 14.39 -32.46
C GLY A 410 -6.64 12.93 -32.48
N GLN A 411 -5.99 12.11 -33.30
CA GLN A 411 -6.31 10.68 -33.43
C GLN A 411 -5.10 9.79 -33.19
N ALA A 412 -5.35 8.65 -32.59
CA ALA A 412 -4.39 7.56 -32.43
C ALA A 412 -5.07 6.22 -32.69
N VAL A 413 -4.26 5.22 -32.99
CA VAL A 413 -4.69 3.84 -33.25
C VAL A 413 -4.06 2.89 -32.22
N ILE A 414 -4.85 1.92 -31.77
CA ILE A 414 -4.36 0.72 -31.06
C ILE A 414 -4.68 -0.45 -32.02
N LYS A 415 -3.62 -1.11 -32.50
CA LYS A 415 -3.78 -2.14 -33.54
C LYS A 415 -2.95 -3.37 -33.23
N LEU A 416 -3.62 -4.53 -33.27
CA LEU A 416 -2.99 -5.84 -33.12
C LEU A 416 -2.54 -6.37 -34.48
N TYR A 417 -1.28 -6.77 -34.56
CA TYR A 417 -0.68 -7.49 -35.67
C TYR A 417 -0.29 -8.89 -35.21
N GLU A 418 -0.74 -9.89 -35.92
CA GLU A 418 -0.43 -11.29 -35.64
C GLU A 418 0.62 -11.82 -36.62
N ASN A 419 1.39 -12.84 -36.20
CA ASN A 419 2.43 -13.48 -37.00
C ASN A 419 3.46 -12.48 -37.55
N VAL A 420 3.95 -11.60 -36.63
CA VAL A 420 4.86 -10.50 -37.01
C VAL A 420 6.32 -10.96 -37.17
N PHE A 421 7.06 -10.21 -37.95
CA PHE A 421 8.52 -10.36 -38.15
C PHE A 421 8.95 -11.75 -38.59
N GLY A 422 8.07 -12.50 -39.30
CA GLY A 422 8.36 -13.84 -39.79
C GLY A 422 8.23 -14.96 -38.73
N GLY A 423 7.72 -14.64 -37.55
CA GLY A 423 7.43 -15.59 -36.47
C GLY A 423 5.92 -15.78 -36.23
N THR A 424 5.61 -16.46 -35.16
CA THR A 424 4.21 -16.68 -34.67
C THR A 424 3.80 -15.67 -33.61
N ASN A 425 4.68 -14.71 -33.28
CA ASN A 425 4.44 -13.69 -32.27
C ASN A 425 3.48 -12.60 -32.74
N SER A 426 2.91 -11.89 -31.78
CA SER A 426 2.00 -10.75 -32.03
C SER A 426 2.65 -9.45 -31.58
N ALA A 427 2.22 -8.35 -32.19
CA ALA A 427 2.61 -7.00 -31.77
C ALA A 427 1.37 -6.10 -31.67
N LEU A 428 1.25 -5.42 -30.54
CA LEU A 428 0.25 -4.38 -30.32
C LEU A 428 0.88 -3.02 -30.57
N VAL A 429 0.45 -2.32 -31.62
CA VAL A 429 0.97 -0.99 -31.97
C VAL A 429 0.04 0.08 -31.37
N ILE A 430 0.62 1.03 -30.65
CA ILE A 430 -0.04 2.20 -30.09
C ILE A 430 0.61 3.43 -30.74
N ALA A 431 -0.07 4.07 -31.66
CA ALA A 431 0.48 5.15 -32.46
C ALA A 431 -0.54 6.28 -32.70
N GLY A 432 -0.13 7.51 -32.55
CA GLY A 432 -0.93 8.69 -32.82
C GLY A 432 -0.24 9.67 -33.75
N HIS A 433 -1.00 10.68 -34.23
CA HIS A 433 -0.45 11.76 -35.05
C HIS A 433 0.60 12.56 -34.27
N SER A 434 0.36 12.82 -32.98
CA SER A 434 1.28 13.49 -32.08
C SER A 434 1.70 12.60 -30.90
N ALA A 435 2.70 13.03 -30.13
CA ALA A 435 3.08 12.36 -28.88
C ALA A 435 1.93 12.33 -27.87
N GLU A 436 1.12 13.41 -27.82
CA GLU A 436 -0.04 13.49 -26.92
C GLU A 436 -1.16 12.53 -27.36
N ASP A 437 -1.41 12.39 -28.67
CA ASP A 437 -2.38 11.41 -29.19
C ASP A 437 -1.94 9.98 -28.85
N THR A 438 -0.65 9.67 -29.02
CA THR A 438 -0.08 8.37 -28.63
C THR A 438 -0.24 8.10 -27.14
N LYS A 439 0.03 9.10 -26.30
CA LYS A 439 -0.16 9.02 -24.85
C LYS A 439 -1.62 8.75 -24.47
N ASN A 440 -2.57 9.44 -25.11
CA ASN A 440 -3.99 9.26 -24.85
C ASN A 440 -4.43 7.83 -25.21
N ALA A 441 -3.92 7.25 -26.30
CA ALA A 441 -4.19 5.86 -26.64
C ALA A 441 -3.56 4.88 -25.64
N ALA A 442 -2.34 5.17 -25.16
CA ALA A 442 -1.71 4.35 -24.11
C ALA A 442 -2.51 4.40 -22.79
N LEU A 443 -3.09 5.54 -22.43
CA LEU A 443 -3.98 5.68 -21.28
C LEU A 443 -5.28 4.87 -21.44
N VAL A 444 -5.88 4.87 -22.64
CA VAL A 444 -7.04 4.02 -22.97
C VAL A 444 -6.68 2.55 -22.78
N LEU A 445 -5.51 2.11 -23.26
CA LEU A 445 -5.08 0.72 -23.09
C LEU A 445 -4.80 0.40 -21.62
N ARG A 446 -4.19 1.30 -20.86
CA ARG A 446 -3.97 1.13 -19.42
C ARG A 446 -5.29 0.93 -18.68
N ASP A 447 -6.30 1.71 -19.03
CA ASP A 447 -7.60 1.72 -18.38
C ASP A 447 -8.63 0.90 -19.21
N TYR A 448 -8.18 -0.16 -19.85
CA TYR A 448 -8.93 -0.95 -20.85
C TYR A 448 -10.28 -1.46 -20.33
N SER A 449 -10.42 -1.69 -19.03
CA SER A 449 -11.69 -2.14 -18.42
C SER A 449 -12.81 -1.10 -18.52
N ASN A 450 -12.48 0.19 -18.73
CA ASN A 450 -13.42 1.29 -18.87
C ASN A 450 -13.83 1.54 -20.33
N TYR A 451 -13.25 0.81 -21.29
CA TYR A 451 -13.45 1.00 -22.71
C TYR A 451 -13.81 -0.31 -23.41
N VAL A 452 -14.57 -0.19 -24.48
CA VAL A 452 -14.88 -1.35 -25.33
C VAL A 452 -13.79 -1.45 -26.40
N LEU A 453 -12.74 -2.27 -26.14
CA LEU A 453 -11.68 -2.54 -27.10
C LEU A 453 -11.99 -3.88 -27.81
N LYS A 454 -12.59 -3.82 -29.00
CA LYS A 454 -12.97 -5.01 -29.80
C LYS A 454 -12.41 -4.93 -31.21
N GLY A 455 -12.08 -6.10 -31.78
CA GLY A 455 -11.50 -6.20 -33.13
C GLY A 455 -9.97 -6.09 -33.10
N GLN A 456 -9.38 -6.09 -34.29
CA GLN A 456 -7.93 -5.99 -34.48
C GLN A 456 -7.41 -4.54 -34.44
N GLU A 457 -8.32 -3.57 -34.57
CA GLU A 457 -7.97 -2.15 -34.57
C GLU A 457 -9.05 -1.33 -33.90
N VAL A 458 -8.65 -0.38 -33.08
CA VAL A 458 -9.51 0.64 -32.49
C VAL A 458 -8.91 2.02 -32.69
N LEU A 459 -9.74 3.00 -33.01
CA LEU A 459 -9.36 4.39 -33.15
C LEU A 459 -9.65 5.12 -31.84
N VAL A 460 -8.67 5.83 -31.33
CA VAL A 460 -8.78 6.71 -30.16
C VAL A 460 -8.81 8.15 -30.64
N VAL A 461 -9.87 8.87 -30.31
CA VAL A 461 -10.06 10.28 -30.71
C VAL A 461 -10.12 11.13 -29.47
N SER A 462 -9.32 12.21 -29.45
CA SER A 462 -9.31 13.21 -28.38
C SER A 462 -9.86 14.52 -28.90
N GLU A 463 -11.03 14.92 -28.40
CA GLU A 463 -11.72 16.17 -28.72
C GLU A 463 -12.11 16.88 -27.43
N ASP A 464 -11.78 18.15 -27.28
CA ASP A 464 -12.15 18.99 -26.13
C ASP A 464 -11.76 18.37 -24.76
N GLY A 465 -10.60 17.71 -24.69
CA GLY A 465 -10.12 17.07 -23.47
C GLY A 465 -10.83 15.78 -23.10
N LYS A 466 -11.72 15.27 -23.96
CA LYS A 466 -12.41 13.98 -23.79
C LYS A 466 -11.88 12.95 -24.78
N THR A 467 -11.58 11.76 -24.27
CA THR A 467 -11.13 10.63 -25.07
C THR A 467 -12.31 9.73 -25.40
N LYS A 468 -12.48 9.41 -26.68
CA LYS A 468 -13.47 8.45 -27.18
C LYS A 468 -12.77 7.32 -27.92
N VAL A 469 -13.31 6.13 -27.81
CA VAL A 469 -12.87 4.93 -28.55
C VAL A 469 -13.91 4.61 -29.60
N ILE A 470 -13.45 4.44 -30.84
CA ILE A 470 -14.26 4.04 -31.98
C ILE A 470 -13.75 2.67 -32.42
N THR A 471 -14.57 1.67 -32.32
CA THR A 471 -14.29 0.31 -32.83
C THR A 471 -14.77 0.23 -34.28
N SER A 472 -13.90 -0.31 -35.14
CA SER A 472 -14.23 -0.59 -36.56
C SER A 472 -15.17 -1.78 -36.72
#